data_861a7f8cdf67d2cd975b6eae72995155
#
_entry.id   861a7f8cdf67d2cd975b6eae72995155
#
_cell.length_a   1.000
_cell.length_b   1.000
_cell.length_c   1.000
_cell.angle_alpha   90.00
_cell.angle_beta   90.00
_cell.angle_gamma   90.00
#
_symmetry.space_group_name_H-M   'P 1'
#
loop_
_entity.id
_entity.type
_entity.pdbx_description
1 polymer ?
#
loop_
_entity_poly.entity_id
_entity_poly.type
_entity_poly.pdbx_seq_one_letter_code
_entity_poly.pdbx_strand_id
1 'polypeptide(L)'
;YCTRKKSITTIQEEIDYARSYLEIMAMRKNIEYEIESDPELAACKIPPLILQPIIENAIEHAIEERENAKHIYVKVYQKVKDEICFEISDDGNGLTEEQIAALKERLARKNRDEKEGVGLWNVNQRLVNYYGEQSSLQFGGSIWKGLCVFFVIDGKERL
;
A
#
# COMPACT_ATOMS: atom_id res chain seq x y z
N TYR A 1 21.85 2.01 15.29
CA TYR A 1 22.56 2.88 14.35
C TYR A 1 22.82 2.16 13.03
N CYS A 2 22.98 0.91 13.08
CA CYS A 2 23.04 0.13 11.86
C CYS A 2 21.72 0.18 11.08
N THR A 3 20.63 0.41 11.80
CA THR A 3 19.30 0.44 11.19
C THR A 3 19.12 1.59 10.21
N ARG A 4 19.89 2.65 10.34
CA ARG A 4 19.77 3.77 9.42
C ARG A 4 20.15 3.39 8.01
N LYS A 5 21.04 2.42 7.85
CA LYS A 5 21.48 1.95 6.55
C LYS A 5 20.41 1.13 5.85
N LYS A 6 19.33 0.78 6.57
CA LYS A 6 18.22 -0.01 6.04
C LYS A 6 17.06 0.85 5.56
N SER A 7 17.29 2.15 5.38
CA SER A 7 16.21 3.04 4.98
C SER A 7 15.83 2.97 3.51
N ILE A 8 16.50 2.12 2.73
CA ILE A 8 16.25 1.94 1.30
C ILE A 8 16.18 0.46 0.98
N THR A 9 15.19 0.10 0.18
CA THR A 9 15.05 -1.26 -0.36
C THR A 9 14.74 -1.16 -1.85
N THR A 10 14.33 -2.24 -2.47
CA THR A 10 13.90 -2.23 -3.87
C THR A 10 12.45 -2.67 -3.98
N ILE A 11 11.83 -2.34 -5.11
CA ILE A 11 10.46 -2.77 -5.37
C ILE A 11 10.39 -4.30 -5.32
N GLN A 12 11.38 -4.99 -5.87
CA GLN A 12 11.36 -6.45 -5.85
C GLN A 12 11.38 -7.01 -4.42
N GLU A 13 12.20 -6.43 -3.55
CA GLU A 13 12.26 -6.88 -2.17
C GLU A 13 10.94 -6.63 -1.43
N GLU A 14 10.31 -5.49 -1.68
CA GLU A 14 8.99 -5.21 -1.09
C GLU A 14 7.93 -6.19 -1.59
N ILE A 15 7.98 -6.53 -2.87
CA ILE A 15 7.05 -7.51 -3.45
C ILE A 15 7.30 -8.89 -2.89
N ASP A 16 8.56 -9.29 -2.76
CA ASP A 16 8.88 -10.62 -2.19
C ASP A 16 8.37 -10.73 -0.76
N TYR A 17 8.54 -9.67 0.00
CA TYR A 17 8.07 -9.63 1.38
C TYR A 17 6.55 -9.70 1.43
N ALA A 18 5.87 -8.93 0.59
CA ALA A 18 4.42 -8.93 0.49
C ALA A 18 3.90 -10.31 0.08
N ARG A 19 4.58 -10.96 -0.87
CA ARG A 19 4.19 -12.28 -1.34
C ARG A 19 4.26 -13.32 -0.22
N SER A 20 5.36 -13.29 0.55
CA SER A 20 5.52 -14.21 1.67
C SER A 20 4.40 -14.04 2.70
N TYR A 21 4.05 -12.81 2.99
CA TYR A 21 2.97 -12.51 3.92
C TYR A 21 1.62 -13.01 3.38
N LEU A 22 1.34 -12.74 2.11
CA LEU A 22 0.09 -13.16 1.49
C LEU A 22 -0.03 -14.67 1.39
N GLU A 23 1.08 -15.37 1.16
CA GLU A 23 1.06 -16.83 1.16
C GLU A 23 0.63 -17.40 2.51
N ILE A 24 1.15 -16.79 3.59
CA ILE A 24 0.76 -17.21 4.93
C ILE A 24 -0.71 -16.91 5.18
N MET A 25 -1.16 -15.72 4.78
CA MET A 25 -2.55 -15.33 4.97
C MET A 25 -3.51 -16.16 4.12
N ALA A 26 -3.08 -16.57 2.93
CA ALA A 26 -3.88 -17.42 2.08
C ALA A 26 -4.17 -18.76 2.77
N MET A 27 -3.18 -19.29 3.47
CA MET A 27 -3.36 -20.53 4.21
C MET A 27 -4.22 -20.35 5.46
N ARG A 28 -4.05 -19.24 6.15
CA ARG A 28 -4.73 -19.01 7.43
C ARG A 28 -6.17 -18.51 7.29
N LYS A 29 -6.42 -17.69 6.28
CA LYS A 29 -7.69 -16.99 6.13
C LYS A 29 -8.39 -17.26 4.80
N ASN A 30 -7.89 -18.22 4.06
CA ASN A 30 -8.46 -18.60 2.77
C ASN A 30 -8.53 -17.41 1.80
N ILE A 31 -7.48 -16.60 1.80
CA ILE A 31 -7.39 -15.43 0.92
C ILE A 31 -6.84 -15.85 -0.44
N GLU A 32 -7.41 -15.31 -1.49
CA GLU A 32 -6.87 -15.44 -2.84
C GLU A 32 -6.18 -14.13 -3.19
N TYR A 33 -4.98 -14.20 -3.73
CA TYR A 33 -4.24 -13.00 -4.05
C TYR A 33 -3.54 -13.11 -5.39
N GLU A 34 -3.26 -11.95 -5.95
CA GLU A 34 -2.48 -11.85 -7.17
C GLU A 34 -1.55 -10.64 -7.03
N ILE A 35 -0.31 -10.81 -7.47
CA ILE A 35 0.67 -9.71 -7.51
C ILE A 35 1.15 -9.59 -8.94
N GLU A 36 0.95 -8.43 -9.53
CA GLU A 36 1.40 -8.12 -10.87
C GLU A 36 2.37 -6.97 -10.79
N SER A 37 3.60 -7.17 -11.27
CA SER A 37 4.62 -6.14 -11.23
C SER A 37 5.42 -6.16 -12.53
N ASP A 38 5.67 -4.97 -13.07
CA ASP A 38 6.51 -4.81 -14.25
C ASP A 38 7.95 -5.19 -13.88
N PRO A 39 8.53 -6.22 -14.54
CA PRO A 39 9.90 -6.64 -14.21
C PRO A 39 10.95 -5.55 -14.35
N GLU A 40 10.71 -4.56 -15.20
CA GLU A 40 11.65 -3.47 -15.39
C GLU A 40 11.78 -2.58 -14.16
N LEU A 41 10.81 -2.64 -13.25
CA LEU A 41 10.81 -1.84 -12.03
C LEU A 41 11.46 -2.54 -10.84
N ALA A 42 11.88 -3.78 -11.00
CA ALA A 42 12.35 -4.62 -9.90
C ALA A 42 13.48 -3.98 -9.09
N ALA A 43 14.44 -3.35 -9.76
CA ALA A 43 15.59 -2.76 -9.10
C ALA A 43 15.38 -1.33 -8.62
N CYS A 44 14.21 -0.76 -8.85
CA CYS A 44 13.93 0.61 -8.44
C CYS A 44 13.95 0.70 -6.91
N LYS A 45 14.64 1.71 -6.40
CA LYS A 45 14.82 1.89 -4.95
C LYS A 45 13.65 2.66 -4.36
N ILE A 46 13.17 2.19 -3.23
CA ILE A 46 12.07 2.82 -2.51
C ILE A 46 12.34 2.72 -1.01
N PRO A 47 11.67 3.52 -0.19
CA PRO A 47 11.74 3.34 1.26
C PRO A 47 11.14 1.99 1.65
N PRO A 48 11.62 1.36 2.72
CA PRO A 48 11.10 0.04 3.11
C PRO A 48 9.74 0.15 3.80
N LEU A 49 9.04 -0.99 3.87
CA LEU A 49 7.78 -1.13 4.58
C LEU A 49 6.70 -0.19 4.07
N ILE A 50 6.53 -0.18 2.75
CA ILE A 50 5.46 0.58 2.11
C ILE A 50 4.28 -0.33 1.78
N LEU A 51 4.52 -1.44 1.10
CA LEU A 51 3.44 -2.32 0.64
C LEU A 51 2.79 -3.11 1.77
N GLN A 52 3.58 -3.66 2.67
CA GLN A 52 3.06 -4.57 3.67
C GLN A 52 2.01 -3.94 4.59
N PRO A 53 2.23 -2.74 5.15
CA PRO A 53 1.19 -2.16 6.01
C PRO A 53 -0.12 -1.89 5.27
N ILE A 54 -0.06 -1.58 3.99
CA ILE A 54 -1.27 -1.37 3.19
C ILE A 54 -2.01 -2.70 3.01
N ILE A 55 -1.28 -3.77 2.73
CA ILE A 55 -1.84 -5.10 2.58
C ILE A 55 -2.43 -5.59 3.90
N GLU A 56 -1.72 -5.39 5.01
CA GLU A 56 -2.23 -5.74 6.34
C GLU A 56 -3.53 -5.02 6.64
N ASN A 57 -3.59 -3.73 6.31
CA ASN A 57 -4.79 -2.94 6.51
C ASN A 57 -5.96 -3.46 5.67
N ALA A 58 -5.68 -3.84 4.42
CA ALA A 58 -6.72 -4.40 3.55
C ALA A 58 -7.28 -5.70 4.11
N ILE A 59 -6.42 -6.56 4.63
CA ILE A 59 -6.86 -7.82 5.23
C ILE A 59 -7.69 -7.54 6.48
N GLU A 60 -7.21 -6.67 7.35
CA GLU A 60 -7.91 -6.36 8.60
C GLU A 60 -9.28 -5.73 8.36
N HIS A 61 -9.36 -4.76 7.47
CA HIS A 61 -10.59 -3.98 7.30
C HIS A 61 -11.49 -4.47 6.18
N ALA A 62 -10.95 -5.18 5.20
CA ALA A 62 -11.78 -5.67 4.10
C ALA A 62 -12.15 -7.13 4.30
N ILE A 63 -11.13 -7.97 4.44
CA ILE A 63 -11.34 -9.42 4.46
C ILE A 63 -12.03 -9.86 5.75
N GLU A 64 -11.63 -9.29 6.89
CA GLU A 64 -12.18 -9.70 8.18
C GLU A 64 -13.53 -9.09 8.49
N GLU A 65 -13.86 -7.95 7.88
CA GLU A 65 -15.11 -7.27 8.15
C GLU A 65 -16.25 -7.67 7.20
N ARG A 66 -15.92 -8.23 6.05
CA ARG A 66 -16.94 -8.67 5.11
C ARG A 66 -16.88 -10.17 4.93
N GLU A 67 -18.00 -10.84 5.19
CA GLU A 67 -18.08 -12.29 5.25
C GLU A 67 -17.52 -13.02 4.02
N ASN A 68 -17.81 -12.53 2.83
CA ASN A 68 -17.40 -13.21 1.60
C ASN A 68 -16.19 -12.57 0.92
N ALA A 69 -15.57 -11.57 1.55
CA ALA A 69 -14.40 -10.95 0.98
C ALA A 69 -13.19 -11.86 1.14
N LYS A 70 -12.41 -12.03 0.07
CA LYS A 70 -11.23 -12.88 0.12
C LYS A 70 -10.17 -12.54 -0.92
N HIS A 71 -10.34 -11.47 -1.69
CA HIS A 71 -9.41 -11.17 -2.78
C HIS A 71 -8.56 -9.95 -2.49
N ILE A 72 -7.26 -10.09 -2.73
CA ILE A 72 -6.29 -8.99 -2.68
C ILE A 72 -5.54 -8.97 -4.00
N TYR A 73 -5.43 -7.80 -4.62
CA TYR A 73 -4.71 -7.64 -5.86
C TYR A 73 -3.71 -6.50 -5.71
N VAL A 74 -2.44 -6.81 -5.93
CA VAL A 74 -1.35 -5.82 -5.87
C VAL A 74 -0.82 -5.60 -7.27
N LYS A 75 -0.76 -4.36 -7.71
CA LYS A 75 -0.26 -4.02 -9.03
C LYS A 75 0.76 -2.90 -8.94
N VAL A 76 1.92 -3.10 -9.56
CA VAL A 76 2.97 -2.10 -9.63
C VAL A 76 3.35 -1.94 -11.10
N TYR A 77 3.19 -0.73 -11.63
CA TYR A 77 3.41 -0.51 -13.06
C TYR A 77 3.86 0.92 -13.32
N GLN A 78 4.46 1.12 -14.48
CA GLN A 78 4.87 2.44 -14.92
C GLN A 78 3.73 3.05 -15.73
N LYS A 79 3.20 4.17 -15.27
CA LYS A 79 2.05 4.81 -15.89
C LYS A 79 2.47 5.71 -17.04
N VAL A 80 3.37 6.64 -16.75
CA VAL A 80 4.03 7.46 -17.75
C VAL A 80 5.51 7.45 -17.44
N LYS A 81 6.33 8.07 -18.28
CA LYS A 81 7.77 8.05 -18.07
C LYS A 81 8.12 8.43 -16.63
N ASP A 82 8.87 7.56 -15.96
CA ASP A 82 9.38 7.73 -14.61
C ASP A 82 8.31 7.82 -13.52
N GLU A 83 7.04 7.62 -13.86
CA GLU A 83 5.97 7.64 -12.87
C GLU A 83 5.53 6.21 -12.58
N ILE A 84 5.78 5.75 -11.36
CA ILE A 84 5.48 4.39 -10.94
C ILE A 84 4.24 4.40 -10.05
N CYS A 85 3.25 3.62 -10.42
CA CYS A 85 1.98 3.53 -9.70
C CYS A 85 1.89 2.22 -8.94
N PHE A 86 1.43 2.31 -7.69
CA PHE A 86 1.19 1.15 -6.83
C PHE A 86 -0.29 1.12 -6.51
N GLU A 87 -0.94 -0.02 -6.71
CA GLU A 87 -2.35 -0.20 -6.41
C GLU A 87 -2.54 -1.47 -5.59
N ILE A 88 -3.28 -1.35 -4.51
CA ILE A 88 -3.64 -2.49 -3.67
C ILE A 88 -5.16 -2.49 -3.56
N SER A 89 -5.79 -3.48 -4.18
CA SER A 89 -7.23 -3.58 -4.28
C SER A 89 -7.76 -4.75 -3.46
N ASP A 90 -8.93 -4.58 -2.88
CA ASP A 90 -9.61 -5.66 -2.16
C ASP A 90 -11.07 -5.75 -2.60
N ASP A 91 -11.74 -6.81 -2.18
CA ASP A 91 -13.15 -7.02 -2.45
C ASP A 91 -14.00 -6.86 -1.18
N GLY A 92 -13.54 -6.00 -0.27
CA GLY A 92 -14.28 -5.67 0.94
C GLY A 92 -15.45 -4.72 0.67
N ASN A 93 -15.87 -4.02 1.72
CA ASN A 93 -17.01 -3.12 1.65
C ASN A 93 -16.72 -1.79 0.96
N GLY A 94 -15.45 -1.45 0.80
CA GLY A 94 -15.08 -0.14 0.28
C GLY A 94 -15.31 0.96 1.32
N LEU A 95 -15.14 2.19 0.88
CA LEU A 95 -15.35 3.36 1.72
C LEU A 95 -16.23 4.36 0.99
N THR A 96 -17.05 5.10 1.72
CA THR A 96 -17.81 6.20 1.15
C THR A 96 -16.88 7.39 0.90
N GLU A 97 -17.35 8.35 0.11
CA GLU A 97 -16.57 9.56 -0.13
C GLU A 97 -16.25 10.31 1.17
N GLU A 98 -17.21 10.32 2.11
CA GLU A 98 -17.01 10.98 3.39
C GLU A 98 -15.97 10.26 4.23
N GLN A 99 -16.00 8.93 4.20
CA GLN A 99 -15.00 8.13 4.90
C GLN A 99 -13.60 8.33 4.32
N ILE A 100 -13.51 8.42 3.00
CA ILE A 100 -12.23 8.68 2.33
C ILE A 100 -11.70 10.06 2.73
N ALA A 101 -12.57 11.08 2.71
CA ALA A 101 -12.16 12.43 3.09
C ALA A 101 -11.66 12.47 4.53
N ALA A 102 -12.35 11.81 5.45
CA ALA A 102 -11.93 11.76 6.84
C ALA A 102 -10.60 11.04 7.00
N LEU A 103 -10.41 9.94 6.27
CA LEU A 103 -9.17 9.18 6.32
C LEU A 103 -7.99 10.01 5.79
N LYS A 104 -8.18 10.68 4.68
CA LYS A 104 -7.12 11.52 4.11
C LYS A 104 -6.74 12.65 5.06
N GLU A 105 -7.71 13.25 5.75
CA GLU A 105 -7.43 14.27 6.75
C GLU A 105 -6.58 13.72 7.89
N ARG A 106 -6.93 12.54 8.39
CA ARG A 106 -6.15 11.91 9.46
C ARG A 106 -4.73 11.62 9.03
N LEU A 107 -4.56 11.14 7.81
CA LEU A 107 -3.23 10.80 7.28
C LEU A 107 -2.36 12.02 7.06
N ALA A 108 -2.96 13.17 6.85
CA ALA A 108 -2.22 14.42 6.62
C ALA A 108 -1.77 15.10 7.92
N ARG A 109 -2.24 14.65 9.06
CA ARG A 109 -1.87 15.26 10.36
C ARG A 109 -0.41 15.01 10.68
N LYS A 110 0.21 15.98 11.33
CA LYS A 110 1.60 15.86 11.75
C LYS A 110 1.78 14.83 12.86
N ASN A 111 0.80 14.76 13.75
CA ASN A 111 0.83 13.84 14.88
C ASN A 111 -0.26 12.81 14.70
N ARG A 112 0.10 11.55 14.85
CA ARG A 112 -0.88 10.49 14.74
C ARG A 112 -1.73 10.42 16.01
N ASP A 113 -2.96 9.96 15.82
CA ASP A 113 -3.84 9.66 16.94
C ASP A 113 -3.54 8.22 17.38
N GLU A 114 -3.13 8.04 18.64
CA GLU A 114 -2.78 6.73 19.16
C GLU A 114 -3.95 5.75 19.19
N LYS A 115 -5.17 6.26 19.14
CA LYS A 115 -6.36 5.42 19.14
C LYS A 115 -6.66 4.80 17.80
N GLU A 116 -6.00 5.26 16.75
CA GLU A 116 -6.24 4.78 15.39
C GLU A 116 -5.08 3.93 14.91
N GLY A 117 -5.34 3.12 13.88
CA GLY A 117 -4.29 2.31 13.28
C GLY A 117 -3.15 3.15 12.76
N VAL A 118 -1.92 2.71 13.01
CA VAL A 118 -0.74 3.49 12.69
C VAL A 118 -0.11 3.14 11.35
N GLY A 119 -0.48 1.98 10.77
CA GLY A 119 0.16 1.49 9.56
C GLY A 119 0.07 2.43 8.38
N LEU A 120 -1.14 2.86 8.04
CA LEU A 120 -1.34 3.75 6.90
C LEU A 120 -0.74 5.13 7.14
N TRP A 121 -0.85 5.62 8.38
CA TRP A 121 -0.26 6.91 8.73
C TRP A 121 1.26 6.88 8.52
N ASN A 122 1.90 5.82 9.01
CA ASN A 122 3.35 5.66 8.85
C ASN A 122 3.76 5.60 7.38
N VAL A 123 3.02 4.84 6.58
CA VAL A 123 3.31 4.74 5.15
C VAL A 123 3.15 6.09 4.47
N ASN A 124 2.05 6.78 4.78
CA ASN A 124 1.79 8.08 4.18
C ASN A 124 2.88 9.09 4.53
N GLN A 125 3.30 9.14 5.79
CA GLN A 125 4.37 10.02 6.22
C GLN A 125 5.67 9.71 5.49
N ARG A 126 5.96 8.43 5.34
CA ARG A 126 7.18 8.00 4.64
C ARG A 126 7.16 8.42 3.18
N LEU A 127 6.03 8.21 2.50
CA LEU A 127 5.90 8.60 1.10
C LEU A 127 6.01 10.11 0.91
N VAL A 128 5.33 10.87 1.75
CA VAL A 128 5.36 12.32 1.65
C VAL A 128 6.75 12.87 1.96
N ASN A 129 7.42 12.31 2.97
CA ASN A 129 8.76 12.75 3.33
C ASN A 129 9.80 12.46 2.25
N TYR A 130 9.68 11.33 1.55
CA TYR A 130 10.65 10.99 0.51
C TYR A 130 10.33 11.61 -0.84
N TYR A 131 9.06 11.74 -1.19
CA TYR A 131 8.67 12.11 -2.56
C TYR A 131 7.86 13.41 -2.64
N GLY A 132 7.27 13.85 -1.54
CA GLY A 132 6.39 15.01 -1.55
C GLY A 132 4.92 14.62 -1.45
N GLU A 133 4.07 15.62 -1.31
CA GLU A 133 2.64 15.38 -1.08
C GLU A 133 1.93 14.71 -2.26
N GLN A 134 2.47 14.83 -3.47
CA GLN A 134 1.88 14.19 -4.63
C GLN A 134 1.93 12.67 -4.53
N SER A 135 2.78 12.13 -3.65
CA SER A 135 2.89 10.69 -3.43
C SER A 135 2.06 10.20 -2.24
N SER A 136 1.26 11.07 -1.64
CA SER A 136 0.40 10.65 -0.53
C SER A 136 -0.59 9.59 -0.98
N LEU A 137 -1.05 8.79 -0.01
CA LEU A 137 -2.00 7.72 -0.28
C LEU A 137 -3.31 8.26 -0.81
N GLN A 138 -3.83 7.60 -1.84
CA GLN A 138 -5.12 7.90 -2.45
C GLN A 138 -6.03 6.69 -2.30
N PHE A 139 -7.33 6.92 -2.35
CA PHE A 139 -8.32 5.87 -2.12
C PHE A 139 -9.43 5.96 -3.14
N GLY A 140 -9.84 4.82 -3.68
CA GLY A 140 -10.92 4.77 -4.64
C GLY A 140 -11.59 3.41 -4.61
N GLY A 141 -12.51 3.17 -5.55
CA GLY A 141 -13.16 1.88 -5.66
C GLY A 141 -12.31 0.88 -6.42
N SER A 142 -12.32 -0.37 -5.98
CA SER A 142 -11.64 -1.44 -6.70
C SER A 142 -12.52 -1.99 -7.81
N ILE A 143 -11.94 -2.86 -8.65
CA ILE A 143 -12.69 -3.55 -9.69
C ILE A 143 -13.80 -4.43 -9.11
N TRP A 144 -13.67 -4.81 -7.85
CA TRP A 144 -14.66 -5.63 -7.15
C TRP A 144 -15.61 -4.80 -6.29
N LYS A 145 -15.61 -3.48 -6.45
CA LYS A 145 -16.40 -2.53 -5.64
C LYS A 145 -15.96 -2.44 -4.19
N GLY A 146 -14.79 -2.98 -3.86
CA GLY A 146 -14.16 -2.78 -2.58
C GLY A 146 -13.31 -1.51 -2.62
N LEU A 147 -12.20 -1.52 -1.88
CA LEU A 147 -11.31 -0.38 -1.80
C LEU A 147 -10.05 -0.60 -2.63
N CYS A 148 -9.61 0.43 -3.31
CA CYS A 148 -8.29 0.46 -3.94
C CYS A 148 -7.48 1.57 -3.27
N VAL A 149 -6.38 1.21 -2.65
CA VAL A 149 -5.41 2.17 -2.10
C VAL A 149 -4.31 2.29 -3.13
N PHE A 150 -4.00 3.51 -3.53
CA PHE A 150 -2.98 3.69 -4.56
C PHE A 150 -2.13 4.93 -4.27
N PHE A 151 -0.96 4.94 -4.87
CA PHE A 151 -0.07 6.10 -4.81
C PHE A 151 0.89 6.04 -5.99
N VAL A 152 1.51 7.17 -6.27
CA VAL A 152 2.42 7.31 -7.40
C VAL A 152 3.73 7.89 -6.89
N ILE A 153 4.85 7.34 -7.33
CA ILE A 153 6.16 7.88 -6.99
C ILE A 153 6.90 8.24 -8.26
N ASP A 154 7.88 9.13 -8.12
CA ASP A 154 8.77 9.50 -9.21
C ASP A 154 9.95 8.54 -9.21
N GLY A 155 10.04 7.71 -10.24
CA GLY A 155 11.10 6.72 -10.37
C GLY A 155 12.49 7.31 -10.56
N LYS A 156 12.60 8.61 -10.84
CA LYS A 156 13.88 9.30 -10.94
C LYS A 156 14.41 9.79 -9.62
N GLU A 157 13.55 9.83 -8.58
CA GLU A 157 13.98 10.31 -7.28
C GLU A 157 15.13 9.47 -6.75
N ARG A 158 16.13 10.14 -6.21
CA ARG A 158 17.29 9.46 -5.67
C ARG A 158 17.14 9.29 -4.16
N LEU A 159 17.20 8.07 -3.75
CA LEU A 159 17.06 7.74 -2.33
C LEU A 159 18.40 7.32 -1.74
#